data_b152bfd82f28d3de8fe2c2f0934ca029
#
_entry.id   b152bfd82f28d3de8fe2c2f0934ca029
#
_cell.length_a   1.000
_cell.length_b   1.000
_cell.length_c   1.000
_cell.angle_alpha   90.00
_cell.angle_beta   90.00
_cell.angle_gamma   90.00
#
_symmetry.space_group_name_H-M   'P 1'
#
loop_
_entity.id
_entity.type
_entity.pdbx_description
1 polymer ?
#
loop_
_entity_poly.entity_id
_entity_poly.type
_entity_poly.pdbx_seq_one_letter_code
_entity_poly.pdbx_strand_id
1 'polypeptide(L)'
;MRLLVVLSRVPYPLEKGDKLRAYHLVSRLAERHEVFLFCLSDQPIDPEHVKHLQGICQHIEVVHLPRWRIVLRLITAAFSRLPFQVAYFHQRHAHRRFNEVIASFKPEHVICQLVRTTEYVRHHYELPKTLDYMDTLSKGMERRTETAPFYLRPLLRAETHRLIAYENLMFDLFDNNIIISAQDRDFLYHPDRDHVAVIPNGVDLSYFSPREGERHHDLLFTGNMNYPPNIDSVLFLARRVLPLV
;
A
#
# COMPACT_ATOMS: atom_id res chain seq x y z
N MET A 1 23.13 -5.48 -2.67
CA MET A 1 22.47 -4.50 -3.56
C MET A 1 21.98 -3.32 -2.75
N ARG A 2 21.97 -2.15 -3.35
CA ARG A 2 21.34 -0.94 -2.76
C ARG A 2 19.89 -0.88 -3.23
N LEU A 3 18.96 -1.05 -2.29
CA LEU A 3 17.51 -1.07 -2.56
C LEU A 3 16.87 0.21 -2.04
N LEU A 4 16.07 0.86 -2.86
CA LEU A 4 15.22 1.97 -2.45
C LEU A 4 13.78 1.49 -2.35
N VAL A 5 13.21 1.51 -1.15
CA VAL A 5 11.81 1.12 -0.90
C VAL A 5 10.97 2.37 -0.70
N VAL A 6 9.92 2.52 -1.51
CA VAL A 6 9.06 3.71 -1.54
C VAL A 6 7.68 3.35 -0.99
N LEU A 7 7.31 3.97 0.12
CA LEU A 7 6.08 3.68 0.84
C LEU A 7 5.18 4.91 0.95
N SER A 8 3.89 4.71 0.79
CA SER A 8 2.88 5.77 1.00
C SER A 8 2.66 6.12 2.47
N ARG A 9 3.22 5.33 3.40
CA ARG A 9 3.14 5.52 4.85
C ARG A 9 4.38 4.97 5.53
N VAL A 10 4.68 5.50 6.73
CA VAL A 10 5.69 4.92 7.62
C VAL A 10 5.20 3.54 8.09
N PRO A 11 6.00 2.47 7.95
CA PRO A 11 5.55 1.10 8.19
C PRO A 11 5.45 0.71 9.68
N TYR A 12 5.62 1.64 10.59
CA TYR A 12 5.47 1.44 12.03
C TYR A 12 4.61 2.56 12.64
N PRO A 13 3.75 2.28 13.64
CA PRO A 13 3.42 0.98 14.27
C PRO A 13 2.59 0.06 13.36
N LEU A 14 2.56 -1.25 13.70
CA LEU A 14 2.00 -2.33 12.86
C LEU A 14 0.46 -2.43 12.94
N GLU A 15 -0.24 -1.32 12.79
CA GLU A 15 -1.70 -1.22 12.99
C GLU A 15 -2.53 -1.59 11.74
N LYS A 16 -1.89 -1.62 10.56
CA LYS A 16 -2.56 -1.81 9.27
C LYS A 16 -1.81 -2.83 8.43
N GLY A 17 -2.54 -3.56 7.59
CA GLY A 17 -1.97 -4.62 6.75
C GLY A 17 -0.87 -4.14 5.80
N ASP A 18 -1.01 -2.94 5.22
CA ASP A 18 0.01 -2.33 4.36
C ASP A 18 1.30 -2.02 5.13
N LYS A 19 1.19 -1.51 6.35
CA LYS A 19 2.33 -1.26 7.24
C LYS A 19 3.01 -2.56 7.68
N LEU A 20 2.21 -3.56 8.09
CA LEU A 20 2.70 -4.85 8.54
C LEU A 20 3.51 -5.55 7.45
N ARG A 21 2.95 -5.63 6.23
CA ARG A 21 3.65 -6.20 5.07
C ARG A 21 4.94 -5.45 4.76
N ALA A 22 4.88 -4.11 4.66
CA ALA A 22 6.05 -3.28 4.39
C ALA A 22 7.15 -3.49 5.44
N TYR A 23 6.79 -3.49 6.72
CA TYR A 23 7.73 -3.68 7.82
C TYR A 23 8.47 -5.00 7.71
N HIS A 24 7.76 -6.12 7.56
CA HIS A 24 8.38 -7.43 7.48
C HIS A 24 9.19 -7.60 6.18
N LEU A 25 8.68 -7.10 5.05
CA LEU A 25 9.42 -7.11 3.78
C LEU A 25 10.76 -6.35 3.91
N VAL A 26 10.70 -5.12 4.41
CA VAL A 26 11.87 -4.26 4.60
C VAL A 26 12.85 -4.89 5.59
N SER A 27 12.37 -5.43 6.71
CA SER A 27 13.22 -6.11 7.71
C SER A 27 13.99 -7.29 7.09
N ARG A 28 13.32 -8.11 6.28
CA ARG A 28 13.97 -9.25 5.61
C ARG A 28 14.93 -8.83 4.49
N LEU A 29 14.60 -7.79 3.76
CA LEU A 29 15.51 -7.25 2.74
C LEU A 29 16.76 -6.63 3.36
N ALA A 30 16.62 -5.93 4.50
CA ALA A 30 17.74 -5.29 5.20
C ALA A 30 18.75 -6.30 5.80
N GLU A 31 18.37 -7.57 6.01
CA GLU A 31 19.29 -8.63 6.43
C GLU A 31 20.38 -8.92 5.38
N ARG A 32 20.11 -8.65 4.09
CA ARG A 32 20.97 -9.05 2.97
C ARG A 32 21.34 -7.91 2.03
N HIS A 33 20.69 -6.76 2.16
CA HIS A 33 20.79 -5.64 1.25
C HIS A 33 20.93 -4.32 2.04
N GLU A 34 21.56 -3.34 1.43
CA GLU A 34 21.55 -1.97 1.92
C GLU A 34 20.23 -1.32 1.52
N VAL A 35 19.36 -1.04 2.49
CA VAL A 35 18.01 -0.55 2.24
C VAL A 35 17.89 0.92 2.63
N PHE A 36 17.47 1.74 1.67
CA PHE A 36 16.98 3.10 1.89
C PHE A 36 15.45 3.08 1.91
N LEU A 37 14.86 3.53 3.01
CA LEU A 37 13.42 3.61 3.17
C LEU A 37 12.93 5.04 2.95
N PHE A 38 12.21 5.27 1.85
CA PHE A 38 11.58 6.55 1.53
C PHE A 38 10.09 6.47 1.84
N CYS A 39 9.64 7.19 2.86
CA CYS A 39 8.26 7.18 3.32
C CYS A 39 7.58 8.52 3.15
N LEU A 40 6.30 8.50 2.82
CA LEU A 40 5.44 9.67 2.85
C LEU A 40 4.60 9.66 4.14
N SER A 41 4.24 10.84 4.65
CA SER A 41 3.31 10.93 5.78
C SER A 41 2.46 12.20 5.73
N ASP A 42 1.16 12.04 5.87
CA ASP A 42 0.18 13.13 6.03
C ASP A 42 -0.13 13.45 7.51
N GLN A 43 0.52 12.73 8.42
CA GLN A 43 0.39 12.88 9.87
C GLN A 43 1.76 13.21 10.50
N PRO A 44 1.77 13.87 11.65
CA PRO A 44 2.95 13.94 12.49
C PRO A 44 3.44 12.53 12.81
N ILE A 45 4.76 12.34 12.80
CA ILE A 45 5.36 11.05 13.09
C ILE A 45 6.05 11.15 14.43
N ASP A 46 5.81 10.14 15.27
CA ASP A 46 6.53 9.99 16.52
C ASP A 46 8.01 9.68 16.22
N PRO A 47 8.96 10.46 16.74
CA PRO A 47 10.38 10.20 16.56
C PRO A 47 10.83 8.80 16.99
N GLU A 48 10.18 8.21 18.00
CA GLU A 48 10.47 6.85 18.46
C GLU A 48 10.14 5.80 17.38
N HIS A 49 9.12 6.04 16.56
CA HIS A 49 8.82 5.15 15.42
C HIS A 49 9.92 5.18 14.37
N VAL A 50 10.47 6.36 14.08
CA VAL A 50 11.60 6.50 13.13
C VAL A 50 12.85 5.83 13.70
N LYS A 51 13.15 6.05 14.97
CA LYS A 51 14.27 5.43 15.67
C LYS A 51 14.17 3.90 15.67
N HIS A 52 12.97 3.34 15.88
CA HIS A 52 12.74 1.91 15.78
C HIS A 52 13.12 1.37 14.38
N LEU A 53 12.69 2.07 13.33
CA LEU A 53 13.00 1.68 11.95
C LEU A 53 14.48 1.88 11.58
N GLN A 54 15.18 2.84 12.20
CA GLN A 54 16.63 3.01 12.06
C GLN A 54 17.44 1.82 12.60
N GLY A 55 16.86 1.04 13.52
CA GLY A 55 17.42 -0.23 13.95
C GLY A 55 17.35 -1.34 12.89
N ILE A 56 16.53 -1.13 11.84
CA ILE A 56 16.31 -2.12 10.76
C ILE A 56 16.95 -1.64 9.45
N CYS A 57 16.72 -0.38 9.07
CA CYS A 57 17.20 0.20 7.82
C CYS A 57 18.30 1.23 8.10
N GLN A 58 19.39 1.17 7.35
CA GLN A 58 20.51 2.11 7.50
C GLN A 58 20.13 3.54 7.16
N HIS A 59 19.21 3.72 6.20
CA HIS A 59 18.80 5.02 5.69
C HIS A 59 17.27 5.15 5.67
N ILE A 60 16.78 6.24 6.24
CA ILE A 60 15.34 6.56 6.25
C ILE A 60 15.13 8.03 5.94
N GLU A 61 14.27 8.30 4.99
CA GLU A 61 13.75 9.64 4.70
C GLU A 61 12.23 9.62 4.87
N VAL A 62 11.70 10.48 5.71
CA VAL A 62 10.26 10.63 5.87
C VAL A 62 9.83 12.02 5.44
N VAL A 63 9.05 12.10 4.37
CA VAL A 63 8.59 13.36 3.81
C VAL A 63 7.17 13.65 4.25
N HIS A 64 6.99 14.76 4.97
CA HIS A 64 5.67 15.22 5.40
C HIS A 64 4.89 15.82 4.23
N LEU A 65 3.61 15.42 4.11
CA LEU A 65 2.66 15.91 3.13
C LEU A 65 1.66 16.87 3.79
N PRO A 66 1.84 18.21 3.68
CA PRO A 66 0.93 19.16 4.30
C PRO A 66 -0.48 19.06 3.74
N ARG A 67 -1.50 19.04 4.60
CA ARG A 67 -2.91 18.85 4.24
C ARG A 67 -3.39 19.85 3.18
N TRP A 68 -2.98 21.12 3.28
CA TRP A 68 -3.38 22.14 2.31
C TRP A 68 -2.84 21.83 0.89
N ARG A 69 -1.64 21.26 0.78
CA ARG A 69 -1.08 20.82 -0.52
C ARG A 69 -1.80 19.60 -1.06
N ILE A 70 -2.24 18.69 -0.17
CA ILE A 70 -3.07 17.55 -0.55
C ILE A 70 -4.37 18.06 -1.18
N VAL A 71 -5.07 18.99 -0.52
CA VAL A 71 -6.32 19.57 -1.04
C VAL A 71 -6.10 20.21 -2.42
N LEU A 72 -5.05 21.03 -2.57
CA LEU A 72 -4.71 21.65 -3.84
C LEU A 72 -4.44 20.62 -4.94
N ARG A 73 -3.72 19.53 -4.61
CA ARG A 73 -3.45 18.44 -5.56
C ARG A 73 -4.73 17.69 -5.94
N LEU A 74 -5.64 17.46 -5.03
CA LEU A 74 -6.93 16.83 -5.33
C LEU A 74 -7.79 17.71 -6.23
N ILE A 75 -7.82 19.04 -6.01
CA ILE A 75 -8.51 19.98 -6.90
C ILE A 75 -7.93 19.92 -8.31
N THR A 76 -6.61 19.97 -8.45
CA THR A 76 -5.96 19.89 -9.77
C THR A 76 -6.16 18.53 -10.44
N ALA A 77 -6.20 17.45 -9.66
CA ALA A 77 -6.45 16.10 -10.16
C ALA A 77 -7.88 15.93 -10.69
N ALA A 78 -8.86 16.69 -10.20
CA ALA A 78 -10.22 16.68 -10.74
C ALA A 78 -10.26 17.00 -12.23
N PHE A 79 -9.34 17.83 -12.72
CA PHE A 79 -9.19 18.24 -14.11
C PHE A 79 -8.13 17.44 -14.88
N SER A 80 -7.65 16.34 -14.34
CA SER A 80 -6.62 15.49 -14.95
C SER A 80 -7.09 14.04 -15.02
N ARG A 81 -6.27 13.18 -15.65
CA ARG A 81 -6.49 11.73 -15.67
C ARG A 81 -5.86 10.99 -14.49
N LEU A 82 -5.13 11.72 -13.64
CA LEU A 82 -4.47 11.12 -12.47
C LEU A 82 -5.52 10.72 -11.42
N PRO A 83 -5.49 9.47 -10.90
CA PRO A 83 -6.38 9.06 -9.82
C PRO A 83 -6.20 9.92 -8.57
N PHE A 84 -7.28 10.21 -7.86
CA PHE A 84 -7.23 10.99 -6.63
C PHE A 84 -6.35 10.32 -5.55
N GLN A 85 -6.38 8.99 -5.48
CA GLN A 85 -5.53 8.25 -4.55
C GLN A 85 -4.04 8.43 -4.84
N VAL A 86 -3.64 8.55 -6.10
CA VAL A 86 -2.25 8.82 -6.50
C VAL A 86 -1.91 10.30 -6.29
N ALA A 87 -2.80 11.20 -6.71
CA ALA A 87 -2.63 12.64 -6.55
C ALA A 87 -2.47 13.07 -5.09
N TYR A 88 -3.16 12.39 -4.17
CA TYR A 88 -3.06 12.62 -2.73
C TYR A 88 -1.61 12.53 -2.22
N PHE A 89 -0.90 11.51 -2.69
CA PHE A 89 0.48 11.24 -2.24
C PHE A 89 1.53 11.94 -3.09
N HIS A 90 1.23 12.33 -4.33
CA HIS A 90 2.20 12.95 -5.22
C HIS A 90 2.32 14.46 -5.04
N GLN A 91 3.43 14.92 -4.44
CA GLN A 91 3.74 16.33 -4.22
C GLN A 91 5.13 16.72 -4.76
N ARG A 92 5.24 17.91 -5.35
CA ARG A 92 6.49 18.40 -5.99
C ARG A 92 7.69 18.44 -5.04
N HIS A 93 7.50 18.84 -3.78
CA HIS A 93 8.60 18.90 -2.82
C HIS A 93 9.09 17.49 -2.44
N ALA A 94 8.15 16.54 -2.25
CA ALA A 94 8.49 15.14 -2.00
C ALA A 94 9.20 14.52 -3.22
N HIS A 95 8.77 14.85 -4.44
CA HIS A 95 9.42 14.40 -5.67
C HIS A 95 10.86 14.95 -5.78
N ARG A 96 11.09 16.22 -5.38
CA ARG A 96 12.46 16.77 -5.32
C ARG A 96 13.32 15.99 -4.34
N ARG A 97 12.82 15.75 -3.13
CA ARG A 97 13.55 14.95 -2.12
C ARG A 97 13.82 13.53 -2.62
N PHE A 98 12.89 12.93 -3.28
CA PHE A 98 13.06 11.60 -3.90
C PHE A 98 14.21 11.61 -4.92
N ASN A 99 14.27 12.60 -5.81
CA ASN A 99 15.35 12.72 -6.80
C ASN A 99 16.72 12.98 -6.13
N GLU A 100 16.77 13.73 -5.03
CA GLU A 100 17.99 13.91 -4.23
C GLU A 100 18.46 12.57 -3.63
N VAL A 101 17.54 11.74 -3.14
CA VAL A 101 17.84 10.38 -2.65
C VAL A 101 18.35 9.49 -3.79
N ILE A 102 17.70 9.49 -4.95
CA ILE A 102 18.19 8.74 -6.13
C ILE A 102 19.63 9.15 -6.47
N ALA A 103 19.91 10.46 -6.53
CA ALA A 103 21.22 10.98 -6.92
C ALA A 103 22.33 10.64 -5.91
N SER A 104 22.03 10.69 -4.61
CA SER A 104 23.00 10.45 -3.53
C SER A 104 23.18 8.96 -3.22
N PHE A 105 22.09 8.22 -3.06
CA PHE A 105 22.11 6.79 -2.71
C PHE A 105 22.46 5.90 -3.89
N LYS A 106 22.08 6.29 -5.13
CA LYS A 106 22.29 5.53 -6.38
C LYS A 106 21.79 4.10 -6.26
N PRO A 107 20.49 3.89 -6.04
CA PRO A 107 19.94 2.54 -5.87
C PRO A 107 20.15 1.71 -7.12
N GLU A 108 20.32 0.40 -6.94
CA GLU A 108 20.38 -0.59 -8.02
C GLU A 108 19.01 -1.16 -8.35
N HIS A 109 18.05 -1.01 -7.43
CA HIS A 109 16.66 -1.44 -7.64
C HIS A 109 15.71 -0.62 -6.77
N VAL A 110 14.50 -0.34 -7.28
CA VAL A 110 13.45 0.38 -6.56
C VAL A 110 12.25 -0.54 -6.35
N ILE A 111 11.70 -0.53 -5.13
CA ILE A 111 10.47 -1.25 -4.79
C ILE A 111 9.42 -0.23 -4.38
N CYS A 112 8.31 -0.16 -5.11
CA CYS A 112 7.16 0.66 -4.75
C CYS A 112 6.05 -0.21 -4.16
N GLN A 113 5.53 0.18 -3.00
CA GLN A 113 4.34 -0.44 -2.44
C GLN A 113 3.12 0.43 -2.73
N LEU A 114 2.10 -0.18 -3.31
CA LEU A 114 0.89 0.43 -3.84
C LEU A 114 1.16 1.39 -5.02
N VAL A 115 0.25 1.45 -5.94
CA VAL A 115 0.33 2.39 -7.09
C VAL A 115 0.36 3.87 -6.67
N ARG A 116 0.07 4.17 -5.40
CA ARG A 116 0.08 5.52 -4.83
C ARG A 116 1.45 6.19 -4.87
N THR A 117 2.53 5.42 -4.90
CA THR A 117 3.91 5.92 -4.85
C THR A 117 4.61 5.93 -6.20
N THR A 118 3.99 5.35 -7.22
CA THR A 118 4.64 5.09 -8.52
C THR A 118 4.98 6.36 -9.30
N GLU A 119 4.26 7.49 -9.09
CA GLU A 119 4.57 8.78 -9.72
C GLU A 119 6.00 9.28 -9.41
N TYR A 120 6.58 8.87 -8.30
CA TYR A 120 7.96 9.23 -7.96
C TYR A 120 8.99 8.50 -8.83
N VAL A 121 8.65 7.30 -9.30
CA VAL A 121 9.60 6.36 -9.94
C VAL A 121 9.34 6.19 -11.44
N ARG A 122 8.14 6.46 -11.92
CA ARG A 122 7.69 6.08 -13.28
C ARG A 122 8.58 6.61 -14.41
N HIS A 123 9.27 7.72 -14.21
CA HIS A 123 10.13 8.35 -15.23
C HIS A 123 11.62 7.95 -15.14
N HIS A 124 11.98 7.12 -14.15
CA HIS A 124 13.33 6.55 -14.04
C HIS A 124 13.40 5.23 -14.81
N TYR A 125 13.48 5.34 -16.15
CA TYR A 125 13.43 4.16 -17.04
C TYR A 125 14.67 3.27 -16.95
N GLU A 126 15.80 3.84 -16.53
CA GLU A 126 17.09 3.16 -16.37
C GLU A 126 17.19 2.35 -15.07
N LEU A 127 16.28 2.57 -14.12
CA LEU A 127 16.29 1.87 -12.84
C LEU A 127 15.35 0.66 -12.88
N PRO A 128 15.85 -0.55 -12.61
CA PRO A 128 15.00 -1.72 -12.40
C PRO A 128 14.04 -1.47 -11.24
N LYS A 129 12.77 -1.78 -11.42
CA LYS A 129 11.73 -1.47 -10.44
C LYS A 129 10.67 -2.54 -10.31
N THR A 130 10.26 -2.76 -9.07
CA THR A 130 9.19 -3.69 -8.70
C THR A 130 8.02 -2.91 -8.12
N LEU A 131 6.80 -3.20 -8.59
CA LEU A 131 5.56 -2.72 -8.00
C LEU A 131 4.90 -3.83 -7.18
N ASP A 132 4.75 -3.60 -5.88
CA ASP A 132 3.87 -4.38 -5.02
C ASP A 132 2.48 -3.73 -5.01
N TYR A 133 1.56 -4.28 -5.77
CA TYR A 133 0.17 -3.80 -5.80
C TYR A 133 -0.52 -3.93 -4.44
N MET A 134 -0.12 -4.93 -3.66
CA MET A 134 -0.82 -5.41 -2.46
C MET A 134 -2.22 -5.94 -2.80
N ASP A 135 -3.13 -5.03 -3.14
CA ASP A 135 -4.50 -5.30 -3.59
C ASP A 135 -4.82 -4.51 -4.87
N THR A 136 -5.90 -4.87 -5.54
CA THR A 136 -6.39 -4.14 -6.72
C THR A 136 -7.24 -2.96 -6.25
N LEU A 137 -6.64 -1.75 -6.20
CA LEU A 137 -7.32 -0.54 -5.69
C LEU A 137 -8.55 -0.17 -6.52
N SER A 138 -8.52 -0.39 -7.84
CA SER A 138 -9.67 -0.16 -8.73
C SER A 138 -10.86 -1.03 -8.34
N LYS A 139 -10.64 -2.31 -8.00
CA LYS A 139 -11.68 -3.23 -7.53
C LYS A 139 -12.27 -2.80 -6.18
N GLY A 140 -11.41 -2.35 -5.27
CA GLY A 140 -11.86 -1.76 -3.99
C GLY A 140 -12.74 -0.53 -4.20
N MET A 141 -12.40 0.33 -5.17
CA MET A 141 -13.20 1.51 -5.52
C MET A 141 -14.52 1.15 -6.21
N GLU A 142 -14.53 0.14 -7.06
CA GLU A 142 -15.73 -0.38 -7.70
C GLU A 142 -16.76 -0.87 -6.64
N ARG A 143 -16.33 -1.71 -5.71
CA ARG A 143 -17.16 -2.18 -4.58
C ARG A 143 -17.71 -1.03 -3.74
N ARG A 144 -16.88 -0.02 -3.47
CA ARG A 144 -17.31 1.19 -2.76
C ARG A 144 -18.37 1.97 -3.53
N THR A 145 -18.30 1.97 -4.87
CA THR A 145 -19.29 2.63 -5.72
C THR A 145 -20.67 1.99 -5.62
N GLU A 146 -20.74 0.66 -5.48
CA GLU A 146 -22.01 -0.08 -5.37
C GLU A 146 -22.77 0.30 -4.09
N THR A 147 -22.07 0.48 -2.98
CA THR A 147 -22.65 0.80 -1.67
C THR A 147 -22.81 2.29 -1.40
N ALA A 148 -22.24 3.15 -2.26
CA ALA A 148 -22.24 4.59 -2.07
C ALA A 148 -23.61 5.23 -2.36
N PRO A 149 -23.95 6.39 -1.72
CA PRO A 149 -25.09 7.21 -2.06
C PRO A 149 -25.08 7.58 -3.56
N PHE A 150 -26.25 7.67 -4.16
CA PHE A 150 -26.40 7.86 -5.62
C PHE A 150 -25.67 9.09 -6.16
N TYR A 151 -25.60 10.18 -5.40
CA TYR A 151 -24.95 11.43 -5.79
C TYR A 151 -23.41 11.36 -5.81
N LEU A 152 -22.80 10.38 -5.10
CA LEU A 152 -21.35 10.13 -5.11
C LEU A 152 -20.93 9.12 -6.18
N ARG A 153 -21.84 8.28 -6.64
CA ARG A 153 -21.53 7.21 -7.61
C ARG A 153 -20.84 7.70 -8.89
N PRO A 154 -21.24 8.83 -9.52
CA PRO A 154 -20.53 9.31 -10.71
C PRO A 154 -19.06 9.63 -10.45
N LEU A 155 -18.76 10.28 -9.33
CA LEU A 155 -17.39 10.59 -8.93
C LEU A 155 -16.56 9.33 -8.68
N LEU A 156 -17.13 8.36 -7.94
CA LEU A 156 -16.45 7.10 -7.62
C LEU A 156 -16.24 6.24 -8.88
N ARG A 157 -17.20 6.22 -9.82
CA ARG A 157 -17.03 5.55 -11.13
C ARG A 157 -15.89 6.19 -11.93
N ALA A 158 -15.84 7.52 -11.98
CA ALA A 158 -14.75 8.23 -12.66
C ALA A 158 -13.40 7.88 -12.02
N GLU A 159 -13.31 7.80 -10.71
CA GLU A 159 -12.09 7.38 -10.01
C GLU A 159 -11.74 5.91 -10.30
N THR A 160 -12.73 4.99 -10.32
CA THR A 160 -12.52 3.59 -10.70
C THR A 160 -11.89 3.49 -12.09
N HIS A 161 -12.44 4.18 -13.09
CA HIS A 161 -11.89 4.17 -14.45
C HIS A 161 -10.46 4.75 -14.51
N ARG A 162 -10.18 5.82 -13.75
CA ARG A 162 -8.84 6.39 -13.66
C ARG A 162 -7.85 5.39 -13.04
N LEU A 163 -8.27 4.70 -11.97
CA LEU A 163 -7.44 3.68 -11.31
C LEU A 163 -7.15 2.52 -12.24
N ILE A 164 -8.14 1.97 -12.96
CA ILE A 164 -7.94 0.90 -13.94
C ILE A 164 -6.90 1.31 -14.99
N ALA A 165 -7.09 2.49 -15.60
CA ALA A 165 -6.16 2.98 -16.62
C ALA A 165 -4.75 3.21 -16.05
N TYR A 166 -4.67 3.67 -14.80
CA TYR A 166 -3.39 3.94 -14.13
C TYR A 166 -2.68 2.65 -13.68
N GLU A 167 -3.41 1.69 -13.14
CA GLU A 167 -2.88 0.37 -12.77
C GLU A 167 -2.28 -0.33 -13.99
N ASN A 168 -2.98 -0.31 -15.14
CA ASN A 168 -2.48 -0.86 -16.41
C ASN A 168 -1.23 -0.13 -16.89
N LEU A 169 -1.23 1.21 -16.85
CA LEU A 169 -0.05 1.99 -17.25
C LEU A 169 1.17 1.67 -16.36
N MET A 170 0.96 1.50 -15.05
CA MET A 170 2.05 1.15 -14.14
C MET A 170 2.51 -0.28 -14.34
N PHE A 171 1.62 -1.20 -14.70
CA PHE A 171 1.97 -2.56 -15.07
C PHE A 171 3.07 -2.59 -16.16
N ASP A 172 2.88 -1.81 -17.22
CA ASP A 172 3.80 -1.75 -18.36
C ASP A 172 5.13 -1.03 -18.04
N LEU A 173 5.12 -0.14 -17.04
CA LEU A 173 6.30 0.67 -16.70
C LEU A 173 7.21 0.03 -15.65
N PHE A 174 6.77 -1.03 -14.98
CA PHE A 174 7.55 -1.73 -13.96
C PHE A 174 8.05 -3.08 -14.49
N ASP A 175 9.31 -3.40 -14.19
CA ASP A 175 9.94 -4.64 -14.66
C ASP A 175 9.37 -5.88 -13.98
N ASN A 176 8.95 -5.73 -12.72
CA ASN A 176 8.35 -6.79 -11.94
C ASN A 176 7.09 -6.28 -11.24
N ASN A 177 6.05 -7.11 -11.29
CA ASN A 177 4.78 -6.84 -10.64
C ASN A 177 4.46 -7.97 -9.65
N ILE A 178 4.15 -7.62 -8.40
CA ILE A 178 3.78 -8.58 -7.37
C ILE A 178 2.47 -8.19 -6.69
N ILE A 179 1.74 -9.18 -6.17
CA ILE A 179 0.46 -9.00 -5.49
C ILE A 179 0.28 -10.05 -4.39
N ILE A 180 -0.60 -9.81 -3.41
CA ILE A 180 -0.74 -10.70 -2.25
C ILE A 180 -1.56 -11.96 -2.50
N SER A 181 -2.48 -11.97 -3.46
CA SER A 181 -3.34 -13.13 -3.73
C SER A 181 -3.64 -13.32 -5.21
N ALA A 182 -3.91 -14.56 -5.60
CA ALA A 182 -4.37 -14.88 -6.96
C ALA A 182 -5.72 -14.20 -7.26
N GLN A 183 -6.61 -14.11 -6.27
CA GLN A 183 -7.90 -13.44 -6.43
C GLN A 183 -7.72 -11.95 -6.77
N ASP A 184 -6.81 -11.24 -6.10
CA ASP A 184 -6.55 -9.82 -6.39
C ASP A 184 -5.87 -9.65 -7.75
N ARG A 185 -4.98 -10.59 -8.13
CA ARG A 185 -4.40 -10.64 -9.47
C ARG A 185 -5.48 -10.75 -10.56
N ASP A 186 -6.46 -11.61 -10.37
CA ASP A 186 -7.54 -11.83 -11.34
C ASP A 186 -8.46 -10.61 -11.49
N PHE A 187 -8.45 -9.68 -10.53
CA PHE A 187 -9.15 -8.40 -10.60
C PHE A 187 -8.39 -7.31 -11.37
N LEU A 188 -7.11 -7.48 -11.65
CA LEU A 188 -6.38 -6.57 -12.53
C LEU A 188 -6.95 -6.65 -13.95
N TYR A 189 -7.19 -5.48 -14.56
CA TYR A 189 -7.76 -5.39 -15.92
C TYR A 189 -6.70 -5.48 -17.03
N HIS A 190 -5.46 -5.86 -16.70
CA HIS A 190 -4.38 -5.99 -17.67
C HIS A 190 -4.43 -7.36 -18.39
N PRO A 191 -4.18 -7.41 -19.72
CA PRO A 191 -4.18 -8.68 -20.46
C PRO A 191 -3.10 -9.66 -19.96
N ASP A 192 -1.92 -9.15 -19.57
CA ASP A 192 -0.79 -9.94 -19.10
C ASP A 192 -0.76 -10.12 -17.57
N ARG A 193 -1.89 -9.92 -16.88
CA ARG A 193 -1.99 -10.03 -15.42
C ARG A 193 -1.47 -11.35 -14.85
N ASP A 194 -1.50 -12.42 -15.64
CA ASP A 194 -1.01 -13.75 -15.23
C ASP A 194 0.50 -13.78 -14.97
N HIS A 195 1.25 -12.79 -15.49
CA HIS A 195 2.67 -12.60 -15.20
C HIS A 195 2.94 -11.94 -13.83
N VAL A 196 1.91 -11.42 -13.16
CA VAL A 196 2.06 -10.88 -11.80
C VAL A 196 2.37 -12.02 -10.83
N ALA A 197 3.50 -11.92 -10.14
CA ALA A 197 3.88 -12.92 -9.15
C ALA A 197 3.04 -12.77 -7.86
N VAL A 198 2.44 -13.88 -7.44
CA VAL A 198 1.66 -13.89 -6.17
C VAL A 198 2.61 -14.17 -5.02
N ILE A 199 2.81 -13.17 -4.15
CA ILE A 199 3.61 -13.27 -2.94
C ILE A 199 2.70 -12.97 -1.73
N PRO A 200 2.11 -14.00 -1.11
CA PRO A 200 1.16 -13.83 -0.01
C PRO A 200 1.83 -13.25 1.24
N ASN A 201 1.01 -12.72 2.14
CA ASN A 201 1.49 -12.34 3.46
C ASN A 201 1.89 -13.58 4.25
N GLY A 202 3.01 -13.49 4.94
CA GLY A 202 3.48 -14.52 5.86
C GLY A 202 2.94 -14.34 7.27
N VAL A 203 3.22 -15.34 8.12
CA VAL A 203 2.94 -15.33 9.56
C VAL A 203 4.22 -15.66 10.30
N ASP A 204 4.47 -14.95 11.39
CA ASP A 204 5.57 -15.28 12.29
C ASP A 204 5.19 -16.50 13.15
N LEU A 205 5.69 -17.66 12.75
CA LEU A 205 5.41 -18.93 13.43
C LEU A 205 6.07 -19.05 14.80
N SER A 206 7.06 -18.22 15.11
CA SER A 206 7.68 -18.18 16.44
C SER A 206 6.77 -17.48 17.45
N TYR A 207 6.03 -16.47 16.98
CA TYR A 207 5.06 -15.72 17.77
C TYR A 207 3.67 -16.41 17.77
N PHE A 208 3.18 -16.81 16.60
CA PHE A 208 1.89 -17.48 16.42
C PHE A 208 2.08 -19.01 16.41
N SER A 209 2.21 -19.61 17.59
CA SER A 209 2.28 -21.05 17.76
C SER A 209 1.02 -21.57 18.48
N PRO A 210 0.53 -22.78 18.12
CA PRO A 210 -0.53 -23.42 18.89
C PRO A 210 -0.14 -23.56 20.35
N ARG A 211 -1.03 -23.20 21.25
CA ARG A 211 -0.84 -23.40 22.71
C ARG A 211 -1.93 -24.33 23.18
N GLU A 212 -1.53 -25.27 24.04
CA GLU A 212 -2.48 -26.07 24.78
C GLU A 212 -3.10 -25.22 25.90
N GLY A 213 -4.41 -25.32 26.09
CA GLY A 213 -5.15 -24.59 27.12
C GLY A 213 -6.66 -24.75 26.97
N GLU A 214 -7.41 -24.36 27.98
CA GLU A 214 -8.87 -24.34 27.92
C GLU A 214 -9.36 -23.30 26.89
N ARG A 215 -10.31 -23.70 26.05
CA ARG A 215 -10.98 -22.82 25.11
C ARG A 215 -12.18 -22.18 25.81
N HIS A 216 -12.10 -20.87 26.03
CA HIS A 216 -13.15 -20.12 26.72
C HIS A 216 -14.22 -19.58 25.77
N HIS A 217 -13.96 -19.59 24.46
CA HIS A 217 -14.87 -19.05 23.42
C HIS A 217 -14.88 -19.96 22.20
N ASP A 218 -16.07 -20.20 21.65
CA ASP A 218 -16.27 -21.07 20.48
C ASP A 218 -15.98 -20.29 19.17
N LEU A 219 -16.22 -18.98 19.17
CA LEU A 219 -16.03 -18.10 18.02
C LEU A 219 -15.14 -16.92 18.40
N LEU A 220 -14.17 -16.62 17.56
CA LEU A 220 -13.28 -15.49 17.69
C LEU A 220 -13.20 -14.73 16.36
N PHE A 221 -13.35 -13.42 16.41
CA PHE A 221 -13.07 -12.53 15.28
C PHE A 221 -11.86 -11.67 15.58
N THR A 222 -10.88 -11.66 14.66
CA THR A 222 -9.71 -10.77 14.74
C THR A 222 -9.73 -9.79 13.59
N GLY A 223 -9.64 -8.49 13.88
CA GLY A 223 -9.63 -7.46 12.86
C GLY A 223 -9.66 -6.05 13.44
N ASN A 224 -9.20 -5.07 12.66
CA ASN A 224 -9.27 -3.67 13.06
C ASN A 224 -10.69 -3.13 12.85
N MET A 225 -11.35 -2.72 13.93
CA MET A 225 -12.73 -2.19 13.91
C MET A 225 -12.85 -0.77 13.32
N ASN A 226 -11.75 -0.12 12.95
CA ASN A 226 -11.77 1.12 12.16
C ASN A 226 -11.87 0.85 10.64
N TYR A 227 -11.91 -0.42 10.24
CA TYR A 227 -12.03 -0.83 8.85
C TYR A 227 -13.46 -1.32 8.58
N PRO A 228 -14.26 -0.61 7.74
CA PRO A 228 -15.67 -0.93 7.53
C PRO A 228 -15.97 -2.38 7.16
N PRO A 229 -15.21 -3.06 6.27
CA PRO A 229 -15.46 -4.47 5.97
C PRO A 229 -15.36 -5.40 7.19
N ASN A 230 -14.51 -5.08 8.17
CA ASN A 230 -14.43 -5.87 9.41
C ASN A 230 -15.68 -5.67 10.28
N ILE A 231 -16.20 -4.43 10.34
CA ILE A 231 -17.46 -4.15 11.04
C ILE A 231 -18.61 -4.94 10.41
N ASP A 232 -18.72 -4.91 9.08
CA ASP A 232 -19.75 -5.64 8.34
C ASP A 232 -19.62 -7.15 8.59
N SER A 233 -18.38 -7.68 8.60
CA SER A 233 -18.11 -9.10 8.87
C SER A 233 -18.53 -9.51 10.29
N VAL A 234 -18.24 -8.71 11.31
CA VAL A 234 -18.66 -8.98 12.69
C VAL A 234 -20.17 -8.93 12.82
N LEU A 235 -20.83 -7.93 12.21
CA LEU A 235 -22.28 -7.83 12.22
C LEU A 235 -22.94 -9.01 11.50
N PHE A 236 -22.35 -9.47 10.40
CA PHE A 236 -22.82 -10.67 9.68
C PHE A 236 -22.67 -11.91 10.56
N LEU A 237 -21.48 -12.10 11.18
CA LEU A 237 -21.22 -13.20 12.09
C LEU A 237 -22.23 -13.22 13.25
N ALA A 238 -22.43 -12.08 13.93
CA ALA A 238 -23.31 -11.99 15.09
C ALA A 238 -24.81 -12.15 14.76
N ARG A 239 -25.26 -11.61 13.61
CA ARG A 239 -26.69 -11.54 13.26
C ARG A 239 -27.17 -12.68 12.38
N ARG A 240 -26.27 -13.28 11.60
CA ARG A 240 -26.63 -14.28 10.58
C ARG A 240 -26.06 -15.66 10.84
N VAL A 241 -24.85 -15.74 11.40
CA VAL A 241 -24.16 -17.03 11.64
C VAL A 241 -24.43 -17.52 13.06
N LEU A 242 -24.16 -16.71 14.07
CA LEU A 242 -24.29 -17.11 15.48
C LEU A 242 -25.69 -17.65 15.85
N PRO A 243 -26.83 -17.15 15.32
CA PRO A 243 -28.13 -17.73 15.62
C PRO A 243 -28.37 -19.12 15.01
N LEU A 244 -27.48 -19.61 14.14
CA LEU A 244 -27.60 -20.90 13.45
C LEU A 244 -26.67 -21.97 14.05
N VAL A 245 -25.82 -21.58 14.99
CA VAL A 245 -24.81 -22.42 15.67
C VAL A 245 -25.18 -22.55 17.14
#